data_d327bc4c6a26d157f98b5067e1fffdf3
#
_entry.id   d327bc4c6a26d157f98b5067e1fffdf3
#
_cell.length_a   1.000
_cell.length_b   1.000
_cell.length_c   1.000
_cell.angle_alpha   90.00
_cell.angle_beta   90.00
_cell.angle_gamma   90.00
#
_symmetry.space_group_name_H-M   'P 1'
#
loop_
_entity.id
_entity.type
_entity.pdbx_description
1 polymer ?
#
loop_
_entity_poly.entity_id
_entity_poly.type
_entity_poly.pdbx_seq_one_letter_code
_entity_poly.pdbx_strand_id
1 'polypeptide(L)'
;MKAETLDVRSPLVVDTHELRRTAGAMKQISRIVEAPAQLRIELIGVPEGSPIRLEAQLESVVEGVLVTLDASAELTGNCARCLTELHREINAHNTELYYYPEREAEEEAYRVEAGLLDLEPALRDAIVLDLPFAPLCREDCKGICPVCGEDLNNVSSHSHDEPIDPRWEKLTGLVIDEEVKE
;
A
#
# COMPACT_ATOMS: atom_id res chain seq x y z
N MET A 1 -3.83 -22.20 15.10
CA MET A 1 -2.82 -21.87 14.06
C MET A 1 -1.46 -22.30 14.57
N LYS A 2 -0.61 -22.95 13.74
CA LYS A 2 0.76 -23.32 14.15
C LYS A 2 1.56 -22.02 14.19
N ALA A 3 2.21 -21.71 15.32
CA ALA A 3 3.22 -20.68 15.38
C ALA A 3 4.31 -21.08 14.37
N GLU A 4 4.41 -20.35 13.27
CA GLU A 4 5.57 -20.46 12.38
C GLU A 4 6.75 -19.90 13.17
N THR A 5 7.77 -20.73 13.36
CA THR A 5 8.98 -20.33 14.07
C THR A 5 9.68 -19.28 13.22
N LEU A 6 9.82 -18.05 13.72
CA LEU A 6 10.49 -16.96 13.03
C LEU A 6 11.92 -17.36 12.62
N ASP A 7 12.26 -17.12 11.35
CA ASP A 7 13.63 -17.37 10.87
C ASP A 7 14.56 -16.23 11.31
N VAL A 8 15.41 -16.50 12.29
CA VAL A 8 16.42 -15.55 12.80
C VAL A 8 17.38 -15.05 11.72
N ARG A 9 17.47 -15.75 10.57
CA ARG A 9 18.33 -15.36 9.45
C ARG A 9 17.64 -14.36 8.51
N SER A 10 16.33 -14.24 8.60
CA SER A 10 15.59 -13.25 7.81
C SER A 10 16.06 -11.84 8.15
N PRO A 11 16.34 -10.98 7.14
CA PRO A 11 16.69 -9.60 7.39
C PRO A 11 15.54 -8.77 7.98
N LEU A 12 14.31 -9.28 7.95
CA LEU A 12 13.12 -8.66 8.53
C LEU A 12 12.88 -9.08 10.00
N VAL A 13 13.60 -10.10 10.49
CA VAL A 13 13.52 -10.52 11.90
C VAL A 13 14.55 -9.80 12.73
N VAL A 14 14.13 -9.25 13.89
CA VAL A 14 14.97 -8.47 14.80
C VAL A 14 14.96 -9.10 16.18
N ASP A 15 16.16 -9.32 16.74
CA ASP A 15 16.35 -9.72 18.13
C ASP A 15 16.13 -8.51 19.06
N THR A 16 15.22 -8.67 20.03
CA THR A 16 14.81 -7.65 21.00
C THR A 16 15.21 -7.98 22.44
N HIS A 17 16.00 -9.03 22.68
CA HIS A 17 16.37 -9.47 24.03
C HIS A 17 17.07 -8.38 24.84
N GLU A 18 17.89 -7.53 24.19
CA GLU A 18 18.57 -6.43 24.84
C GLU A 18 17.61 -5.30 25.23
N LEU A 19 16.61 -5.02 24.38
CA LEU A 19 15.60 -3.98 24.62
C LEU A 19 14.77 -4.29 25.86
N ARG A 20 14.38 -5.55 26.03
CA ARG A 20 13.53 -5.99 27.14
C ARG A 20 14.15 -5.77 28.53
N ARG A 21 15.48 -5.66 28.63
CA ARG A 21 16.19 -5.51 29.90
C ARG A 21 16.14 -4.09 30.48
N THR A 22 15.88 -3.09 29.64
CA THR A 22 15.96 -1.68 30.03
C THR A 22 14.78 -0.92 29.44
N ALA A 23 13.86 -0.45 30.29
CA ALA A 23 12.75 0.39 29.84
C ALA A 23 13.29 1.69 29.22
N GLY A 24 12.73 2.08 28.08
CA GLY A 24 13.20 3.24 27.30
C GLY A 24 14.46 2.96 26.47
N ALA A 25 14.97 1.71 26.44
CA ALA A 25 16.05 1.35 25.54
C ALA A 25 15.62 1.47 24.09
N MET A 26 16.50 2.00 23.24
CA MET A 26 16.23 2.19 21.81
C MET A 26 17.24 1.43 20.97
N LYS A 27 16.80 0.91 19.85
CA LYS A 27 17.63 0.27 18.84
C LYS A 27 17.23 0.79 17.47
N GLN A 28 18.21 1.23 16.68
CA GLN A 28 17.99 1.64 15.29
C GLN A 28 18.59 0.60 14.37
N ILE A 29 17.90 0.32 13.29
CA ILE A 29 18.34 -0.55 12.20
C ILE A 29 18.16 0.18 10.89
N SER A 30 19.12 -0.02 9.97
CA SER A 30 19.02 0.42 8.58
C SER A 30 19.51 -0.73 7.72
N ARG A 31 18.67 -1.19 6.77
CA ARG A 31 18.94 -2.37 5.92
C ARG A 31 18.39 -2.14 4.52
N ILE A 32 18.95 -2.86 3.57
CA ILE A 32 18.32 -3.09 2.27
C ILE A 32 17.84 -4.53 2.30
N VAL A 33 16.54 -4.73 2.09
CA VAL A 33 15.89 -6.04 2.11
C VAL A 33 15.25 -6.31 0.76
N GLU A 34 15.09 -7.57 0.41
CA GLU A 34 14.31 -7.97 -0.75
C GLU A 34 12.81 -7.85 -0.43
N ALA A 35 12.06 -7.32 -1.38
CA ALA A 35 10.61 -7.18 -1.24
C ALA A 35 9.95 -8.54 -1.09
N PRO A 36 9.20 -8.78 0.00
CA PRO A 36 8.40 -10.00 0.11
C PRO A 36 7.29 -10.04 -0.94
N ALA A 37 6.73 -11.22 -1.15
CA ALA A 37 5.63 -11.40 -2.08
C ALA A 37 4.40 -10.56 -1.66
N GLN A 38 3.55 -10.20 -2.64
CA GLN A 38 2.26 -9.55 -2.41
C GLN A 38 2.29 -8.11 -1.83
N LEU A 39 3.35 -7.35 -2.06
CA LEU A 39 3.38 -5.91 -1.76
C LEU A 39 2.73 -5.11 -2.90
N ARG A 40 1.49 -5.44 -3.24
CA ARG A 40 0.78 -4.82 -4.36
C ARG A 40 -0.73 -4.87 -4.20
N ILE A 41 -1.38 -3.93 -4.87
CA ILE A 41 -2.80 -3.98 -5.21
C ILE A 41 -2.95 -4.29 -6.71
N GLU A 42 -4.18 -4.27 -7.25
CA GLU A 42 -4.47 -4.71 -8.62
C GLU A 42 -3.62 -4.01 -9.71
N LEU A 43 -3.44 -2.70 -9.60
CA LEU A 43 -2.82 -1.88 -10.65
C LEU A 43 -1.37 -1.49 -10.39
N ILE A 44 -0.90 -1.51 -9.14
CA ILE A 44 0.44 -1.01 -8.77
C ILE A 44 0.98 -1.71 -7.54
N GLY A 45 2.28 -1.82 -7.40
CA GLY A 45 2.94 -2.36 -6.24
C GLY A 45 4.44 -2.42 -6.37
N VAL A 46 5.10 -2.90 -5.31
CA VAL A 46 6.54 -3.18 -5.28
C VAL A 46 6.77 -4.56 -5.88
N PRO A 47 7.63 -4.71 -6.91
CA PRO A 47 7.97 -6.01 -7.48
C PRO A 47 8.62 -6.92 -6.44
N GLU A 48 8.19 -8.18 -6.38
CA GLU A 48 8.81 -9.19 -5.52
C GLU A 48 10.32 -9.32 -5.78
N GLY A 49 11.12 -9.39 -4.72
CA GLY A 49 12.57 -9.48 -4.80
C GLY A 49 13.28 -8.15 -5.12
N SER A 50 12.56 -7.08 -5.42
CA SER A 50 13.19 -5.77 -5.61
C SER A 50 13.71 -5.19 -4.28
N PRO A 51 14.73 -4.30 -4.31
CA PRO A 51 15.30 -3.77 -3.10
C PRO A 51 14.36 -2.76 -2.41
N ILE A 52 14.16 -2.94 -1.11
CA ILE A 52 13.51 -1.97 -0.22
C ILE A 52 14.55 -1.44 0.74
N ARG A 53 14.70 -0.12 0.82
CA ARG A 53 15.44 0.52 1.89
C ARG A 53 14.54 0.62 3.12
N LEU A 54 14.95 -0.05 4.20
CA LEU A 54 14.22 -0.13 5.45
C LEU A 54 15.01 0.55 6.56
N GLU A 55 14.41 1.51 7.21
CA GLU A 55 14.91 2.10 8.46
C GLU A 55 13.88 1.86 9.54
N ALA A 56 14.29 1.38 10.70
CA ALA A 56 13.38 1.19 11.81
C ALA A 56 14.02 1.58 13.13
N GLN A 57 13.22 2.23 13.98
CA GLN A 57 13.53 2.53 15.36
C GLN A 57 12.62 1.69 16.26
N LEU A 58 13.25 0.92 17.15
CA LEU A 58 12.58 0.10 18.13
C LEU A 58 12.79 0.71 19.51
N GLU A 59 11.72 0.92 20.26
CA GLU A 59 11.76 1.47 21.62
C GLU A 59 11.06 0.54 22.59
N SER A 60 11.73 0.19 23.69
CA SER A 60 11.16 -0.64 24.76
C SER A 60 10.18 0.16 25.59
N VAL A 61 8.92 -0.22 25.58
CA VAL A 61 7.83 0.34 26.38
C VAL A 61 7.29 -0.70 27.36
N VAL A 62 6.40 -0.30 28.25
CA VAL A 62 5.86 -1.18 29.32
C VAL A 62 5.07 -2.38 28.73
N GLU A 63 4.34 -2.14 27.65
CA GLU A 63 3.48 -3.14 27.01
C GLU A 63 4.23 -4.01 26.00
N GLY A 64 5.36 -3.53 25.46
CA GLY A 64 6.02 -4.21 24.35
C GLY A 64 7.21 -3.45 23.78
N VAL A 65 7.32 -3.50 22.47
CA VAL A 65 8.28 -2.74 21.67
C VAL A 65 7.53 -1.87 20.68
N LEU A 66 7.66 -0.57 20.81
CA LEU A 66 7.16 0.38 19.81
C LEU A 66 8.15 0.42 18.65
N VAL A 67 7.63 0.17 17.45
CA VAL A 67 8.40 0.16 16.20
C VAL A 67 7.93 1.30 15.32
N THR A 68 8.83 2.21 15.00
CA THR A 68 8.65 3.21 13.96
C THR A 68 9.45 2.78 12.75
N LEU A 69 8.79 2.60 11.60
CA LEU A 69 9.35 2.04 10.39
C LEU A 69 9.18 3.01 9.23
N ASP A 70 10.26 3.27 8.50
CA ASP A 70 10.30 4.02 7.25
C ASP A 70 10.83 3.09 6.15
N ALA A 71 10.09 3.00 5.04
CA ALA A 71 10.44 2.17 3.90
C ALA A 71 10.39 2.95 2.59
N SER A 72 11.46 2.83 1.79
CA SER A 72 11.52 3.42 0.45
C SER A 72 11.71 2.32 -0.58
N ALA A 73 10.89 2.32 -1.64
CA ALA A 73 10.91 1.31 -2.69
C ALA A 73 10.45 1.88 -4.04
N GLU A 74 10.78 1.20 -5.13
CA GLU A 74 10.23 1.48 -6.46
C GLU A 74 8.92 0.73 -6.67
N LEU A 75 7.91 1.46 -7.14
CA LEU A 75 6.63 0.93 -7.57
C LEU A 75 6.62 0.72 -9.08
N THR A 76 6.03 -0.39 -9.50
CA THR A 76 5.67 -0.64 -10.90
C THR A 76 4.19 -0.93 -11.02
N GLY A 77 3.58 -0.46 -12.10
CA GLY A 77 2.15 -0.66 -12.30
C GLY A 77 1.66 -0.05 -13.59
N ASN A 78 0.34 0.15 -13.69
CA ASN A 78 -0.30 0.72 -14.86
C ASN A 78 -1.22 1.87 -14.47
N CYS A 79 -1.30 2.87 -15.35
CA CYS A 79 -2.26 3.96 -15.20
C CYS A 79 -3.69 3.42 -15.23
N ALA A 80 -4.50 3.80 -14.24
CA ALA A 80 -5.89 3.36 -14.13
C ALA A 80 -6.79 3.80 -15.30
N ARG A 81 -6.35 4.80 -16.09
CA ARG A 81 -7.14 5.33 -17.21
C ARG A 81 -6.63 4.90 -18.58
N CYS A 82 -5.32 4.97 -18.83
CA CYS A 82 -4.76 4.70 -20.15
C CYS A 82 -3.89 3.45 -20.21
N LEU A 83 -3.74 2.72 -19.12
CA LEU A 83 -2.97 1.49 -18.96
C LEU A 83 -1.46 1.62 -19.28
N THR A 84 -0.96 2.83 -19.48
CA THR A 84 0.48 3.08 -19.65
C THR A 84 1.23 2.64 -18.40
N GLU A 85 2.36 2.01 -18.59
CA GLU A 85 3.24 1.57 -17.50
C GLU A 85 3.73 2.76 -16.66
N LEU A 86 3.78 2.55 -15.35
CA LEU A 86 4.19 3.53 -14.36
C LEU A 86 5.36 3.01 -13.54
N HIS A 87 6.33 3.90 -13.33
CA HIS A 87 7.43 3.72 -12.39
C HIS A 87 7.41 4.90 -11.42
N ARG A 88 7.32 4.64 -10.14
CA ARG A 88 7.27 5.67 -9.08
C ARG A 88 8.06 5.21 -7.88
N GLU A 89 8.49 6.14 -7.07
CA GLU A 89 9.04 5.88 -5.74
C GLU A 89 7.94 6.02 -4.69
N ILE A 90 7.95 5.13 -3.69
CA ILE A 90 7.12 5.22 -2.49
C ILE A 90 8.03 5.41 -1.28
N ASN A 91 7.56 6.24 -0.32
CA ASN A 91 8.16 6.42 0.99
C ASN A 91 7.05 6.19 2.00
N ALA A 92 6.95 4.96 2.47
CA ALA A 92 5.91 4.52 3.40
C ALA A 92 6.41 4.64 4.84
N HIS A 93 5.52 5.05 5.74
CA HIS A 93 5.78 5.20 7.17
C HIS A 93 4.73 4.45 7.98
N ASN A 94 5.19 3.75 9.04
CA ASN A 94 4.29 3.08 9.98
C ASN A 94 4.84 3.15 11.40
N THR A 95 3.96 3.17 12.40
CA THR A 95 4.32 3.08 13.81
C THR A 95 3.38 2.09 14.48
N GLU A 96 3.93 0.96 14.96
CA GLU A 96 3.19 -0.15 15.51
C GLU A 96 3.75 -0.62 16.85
N LEU A 97 2.86 -1.07 17.73
CA LEU A 97 3.21 -1.67 19.01
C LEU A 97 3.19 -3.19 18.92
N TYR A 98 4.37 -3.78 19.15
CA TYR A 98 4.53 -5.24 19.27
C TYR A 98 4.44 -5.63 20.73
N TYR A 99 3.34 -6.26 21.13
CA TYR A 99 3.07 -6.63 22.51
C TYR A 99 3.94 -7.78 23.00
N TYR A 100 4.38 -7.70 24.25
CA TYR A 100 5.02 -8.85 24.89
C TYR A 100 4.00 -9.98 25.11
N PRO A 101 4.44 -11.27 25.10
CA PRO A 101 3.52 -12.40 25.16
C PRO A 101 2.62 -12.42 26.39
N GLU A 102 3.09 -11.84 27.51
CA GLU A 102 2.38 -11.74 28.78
C GLU A 102 1.33 -10.62 28.84
N ARG A 103 1.22 -9.79 27.80
CA ARG A 103 0.29 -8.66 27.74
C ARG A 103 -0.99 -9.05 27.01
N GLU A 104 -2.11 -8.52 27.51
CA GLU A 104 -3.38 -8.59 26.81
C GLU A 104 -3.35 -7.66 25.61
N ALA A 105 -3.72 -8.17 24.45
CA ALA A 105 -3.86 -7.41 23.21
C ALA A 105 -4.88 -8.13 22.32
N GLU A 106 -5.41 -7.41 21.34
CA GLU A 106 -6.31 -7.95 20.33
C GLU A 106 -5.68 -9.13 19.59
N GLU A 107 -6.51 -10.03 19.03
CA GLU A 107 -6.05 -11.25 18.37
C GLU A 107 -5.12 -10.94 17.18
N GLU A 108 -5.39 -9.83 16.47
CA GLU A 108 -4.63 -9.38 15.29
C GLU A 108 -3.42 -8.50 15.62
N ALA A 109 -3.18 -8.19 16.91
CA ALA A 109 -2.08 -7.32 17.31
C ALA A 109 -0.72 -7.97 17.06
N TYR A 110 0.25 -7.17 16.65
CA TYR A 110 1.64 -7.61 16.50
C TYR A 110 2.22 -8.07 17.85
N ARG A 111 3.02 -9.12 17.82
CA ARG A 111 3.59 -9.71 19.04
C ARG A 111 5.08 -9.96 18.91
N VAL A 112 5.76 -9.82 20.04
CA VAL A 112 7.14 -10.29 20.20
C VAL A 112 7.09 -11.78 20.52
N GLU A 113 7.68 -12.63 19.70
CA GLU A 113 7.70 -14.07 19.85
C GLU A 113 9.09 -14.55 20.23
N ALA A 114 9.23 -15.20 21.39
CA ALA A 114 10.50 -15.72 21.91
C ALA A 114 11.66 -14.68 21.90
N GLY A 115 11.35 -13.39 22.10
CA GLY A 115 12.34 -12.30 22.05
C GLY A 115 12.71 -11.84 20.64
N LEU A 116 12.02 -12.33 19.62
CA LEU A 116 12.15 -11.93 18.22
C LEU A 116 10.93 -11.12 17.78
N LEU A 117 11.13 -10.22 16.84
CA LEU A 117 10.13 -9.37 16.26
C LEU A 117 10.23 -9.47 14.73
N ASP A 118 9.11 -9.75 14.07
CA ASP A 118 9.02 -9.79 12.61
C ASP A 118 8.51 -8.46 12.08
N LEU A 119 9.32 -7.80 11.26
CA LEU A 119 8.97 -6.53 10.62
C LEU A 119 8.17 -6.70 9.33
N GLU A 120 8.08 -7.93 8.77
CA GLU A 120 7.41 -8.15 7.48
C GLU A 120 5.94 -7.70 7.49
N PRO A 121 5.11 -8.05 8.50
CA PRO A 121 3.72 -7.60 8.53
C PRO A 121 3.58 -6.08 8.59
N ALA A 122 4.36 -5.40 9.45
CA ALA A 122 4.33 -3.94 9.55
C ALA A 122 4.85 -3.24 8.28
N LEU A 123 5.87 -3.81 7.63
CA LEU A 123 6.36 -3.34 6.33
C LEU A 123 5.29 -3.48 5.24
N ARG A 124 4.57 -4.60 5.24
CA ARG A 124 3.47 -4.87 4.31
C ARG A 124 2.37 -3.84 4.49
N ASP A 125 1.93 -3.62 5.71
CA ASP A 125 0.86 -2.67 6.01
C ASP A 125 1.28 -1.24 5.66
N ALA A 126 2.52 -0.84 6.00
CA ALA A 126 3.06 0.47 5.62
C ALA A 126 2.97 0.71 4.11
N ILE A 127 3.45 -0.24 3.31
CA ILE A 127 3.50 -0.08 1.85
C ILE A 127 2.10 -0.20 1.24
N VAL A 128 1.34 -1.26 1.56
CA VAL A 128 0.07 -1.56 0.87
C VAL A 128 -0.99 -0.49 1.15
N LEU A 129 -1.04 0.05 2.37
CA LEU A 129 -2.00 1.10 2.73
C LEU A 129 -1.67 2.45 2.09
N ASP A 130 -0.43 2.69 1.72
CA ASP A 130 0.02 3.93 1.05
C ASP A 130 -0.04 3.85 -0.49
N LEU A 131 -0.36 2.66 -1.05
CA LEU A 131 -0.50 2.51 -2.51
C LEU A 131 -1.72 3.28 -3.03
N PRO A 132 -1.58 4.04 -4.13
CA PRO A 132 -2.71 4.74 -4.74
C PRO A 132 -3.69 3.75 -5.41
N PHE A 133 -4.96 3.74 -5.00
CA PHE A 133 -6.00 2.88 -5.59
C PHE A 133 -6.19 3.10 -7.09
N ALA A 134 -6.05 4.32 -7.57
CA ALA A 134 -6.20 4.69 -8.97
C ALA A 134 -4.96 5.47 -9.46
N PRO A 135 -3.83 4.80 -9.69
CA PRO A 135 -2.61 5.45 -10.13
C PRO A 135 -2.80 6.07 -11.52
N LEU A 136 -2.35 7.30 -11.72
CA LEU A 136 -2.46 8.02 -12.99
C LEU A 136 -1.07 8.35 -13.52
N CYS A 137 -0.87 8.24 -14.84
CA CYS A 137 0.38 8.68 -15.48
C CYS A 137 0.58 10.21 -15.38
N ARG A 138 -0.53 10.97 -15.38
CA ARG A 138 -0.61 12.42 -15.16
C ARG A 138 -2.02 12.77 -14.69
N GLU A 139 -2.18 13.88 -14.01
CA GLU A 139 -3.47 14.31 -13.43
C GLU A 139 -4.56 14.52 -14.49
N ASP A 140 -4.20 15.06 -15.66
CA ASP A 140 -5.09 15.34 -16.79
C ASP A 140 -5.22 14.15 -17.78
N CYS A 141 -4.83 12.96 -17.40
CA CYS A 141 -4.93 11.78 -18.26
C CYS A 141 -6.39 11.55 -18.70
N LYS A 142 -6.62 11.55 -20.01
CA LYS A 142 -7.95 11.35 -20.61
C LYS A 142 -8.33 9.87 -20.71
N GLY A 143 -7.34 8.98 -20.57
CA GLY A 143 -7.56 7.54 -20.64
C GLY A 143 -7.67 6.99 -22.06
N ILE A 144 -8.23 5.78 -22.14
CA ILE A 144 -8.58 5.11 -23.40
C ILE A 144 -10.10 5.17 -23.63
N CYS A 145 -10.51 5.22 -24.86
CA CYS A 145 -11.92 5.15 -25.21
C CYS A 145 -12.50 3.78 -24.84
N PRO A 146 -13.59 3.70 -24.08
CA PRO A 146 -14.19 2.42 -23.70
C PRO A 146 -14.86 1.68 -24.87
N VAL A 147 -15.11 2.38 -26.00
CA VAL A 147 -15.79 1.82 -27.18
C VAL A 147 -14.79 1.20 -28.15
N CYS A 148 -13.70 1.90 -28.48
CA CYS A 148 -12.76 1.47 -29.52
C CYS A 148 -11.33 1.24 -29.01
N GLY A 149 -11.02 1.58 -27.73
CA GLY A 149 -9.68 1.40 -27.17
C GLY A 149 -8.66 2.48 -27.59
N GLU A 150 -9.07 3.52 -28.34
CA GLU A 150 -8.16 4.61 -28.75
C GLU A 150 -7.66 5.40 -27.55
N ASP A 151 -6.37 5.75 -27.57
CA ASP A 151 -5.78 6.60 -26.52
C ASP A 151 -6.22 8.05 -26.69
N LEU A 152 -7.12 8.50 -25.83
CA LEU A 152 -7.68 9.84 -25.83
C LEU A 152 -6.66 10.96 -25.47
N ASN A 153 -5.49 10.58 -24.99
CA ASN A 153 -4.41 11.53 -24.72
C ASN A 153 -3.75 12.02 -26.03
N ASN A 154 -3.82 11.22 -27.09
CA ASN A 154 -3.13 11.47 -28.36
C ASN A 154 -4.07 12.05 -29.43
N VAL A 155 -5.36 12.15 -29.16
CA VAL A 155 -6.34 12.67 -30.12
C VAL A 155 -6.97 13.98 -29.65
N SER A 156 -7.14 14.92 -30.57
CA SER A 156 -7.72 16.24 -30.27
C SER A 156 -9.24 16.22 -30.22
N SER A 157 -9.89 15.33 -31.00
CA SER A 157 -11.33 15.13 -31.02
C SER A 157 -11.62 13.64 -31.23
N HIS A 158 -12.52 13.12 -30.42
CA HIS A 158 -12.93 11.72 -30.50
C HIS A 158 -14.39 11.61 -30.07
N SER A 159 -15.22 11.03 -30.91
CA SER A 159 -16.64 10.81 -30.64
C SER A 159 -17.11 9.53 -31.28
N HIS A 160 -18.11 8.92 -30.67
CA HIS A 160 -18.86 7.81 -31.22
C HIS A 160 -20.33 8.18 -31.18
N ASP A 161 -21.08 7.64 -32.12
CA ASP A 161 -22.55 7.63 -32.00
C ASP A 161 -22.88 6.71 -30.81
N GLU A 162 -23.25 7.29 -29.68
CA GLU A 162 -23.63 6.52 -28.50
C GLU A 162 -25.00 5.91 -28.73
N PRO A 163 -25.10 4.58 -28.89
CA PRO A 163 -26.42 3.94 -28.93
C PRO A 163 -27.06 4.13 -27.54
N ILE A 164 -28.24 4.75 -27.54
CA ILE A 164 -29.00 4.91 -26.29
C ILE A 164 -29.35 3.52 -25.78
N ASP A 165 -28.98 3.24 -24.51
CA ASP A 165 -29.36 1.98 -23.85
C ASP A 165 -30.89 1.84 -23.95
N PRO A 166 -31.44 0.72 -24.50
CA PRO A 166 -32.86 0.52 -24.65
C PRO A 166 -33.70 0.73 -23.39
N ARG A 167 -33.06 0.57 -22.21
CA ARG A 167 -33.72 0.83 -20.92
C ARG A 167 -34.01 2.32 -20.69
N TRP A 168 -33.22 3.20 -21.30
CA TRP A 168 -33.31 4.66 -21.18
C TRP A 168 -34.01 5.32 -22.36
N GLU A 169 -34.37 4.57 -23.42
CA GLU A 169 -35.01 5.07 -24.62
C GLU A 169 -36.26 5.92 -24.33
N LYS A 170 -37.05 5.51 -23.33
CA LYS A 170 -38.25 6.24 -22.91
C LYS A 170 -37.97 7.60 -22.25
N LEU A 171 -36.75 7.83 -21.81
CA LEU A 171 -36.33 9.10 -21.16
C LEU A 171 -35.92 10.15 -22.20
N THR A 172 -35.64 9.77 -23.46
CA THR A 172 -35.21 10.71 -24.50
C THR A 172 -36.30 11.72 -24.89
N GLY A 173 -37.57 11.45 -24.55
CA GLY A 173 -38.69 12.36 -24.76
C GLY A 173 -39.00 13.29 -23.58
N LEU A 174 -38.28 13.21 -22.48
CA LEU A 174 -38.49 14.07 -21.33
C LEU A 174 -37.85 15.44 -21.58
N VAL A 175 -38.68 16.48 -21.79
CA VAL A 175 -38.28 17.87 -21.80
C VAL A 175 -38.28 18.35 -20.34
N ILE A 176 -37.11 18.62 -19.76
CA ILE A 176 -37.01 19.28 -18.46
C ILE A 176 -37.13 20.77 -18.75
N ASP A 177 -38.28 21.38 -18.48
CA ASP A 177 -38.42 22.83 -18.45
C ASP A 177 -37.67 23.34 -17.21
N GLU A 178 -36.47 23.90 -17.38
CA GLU A 178 -35.78 24.66 -16.35
C GLU A 178 -36.57 25.96 -16.13
N GLU A 179 -37.49 25.99 -15.19
CA GLU A 179 -38.01 27.24 -14.62
C GLU A 179 -36.88 27.93 -13.87
N VAL A 180 -36.23 28.87 -14.53
CA VAL A 180 -35.37 29.87 -13.90
C VAL A 180 -36.25 30.69 -12.96
N LYS A 181 -36.16 30.47 -11.65
CA LYS A 181 -36.66 31.41 -10.66
C LYS A 181 -35.65 32.53 -10.47
N GLU A 182 -36.08 33.75 -10.81
CA GLU A 182 -35.48 35.00 -10.39
C GLU A 182 -35.35 35.14 -8.86
#